data_13a54ca576cd1e37d1f7a5221af31b21
#
_entry.id   13a54ca576cd1e37d1f7a5221af31b21
#
_cell.length_a   1.000
_cell.length_b   1.000
_cell.length_c   1.000
_cell.angle_alpha   90.00
_cell.angle_beta   90.00
_cell.angle_gamma   90.00
#
_symmetry.space_group_name_H-M   'P 1'
#
loop_
_entity.id
_entity.type
_entity.pdbx_description
1 polymer ?
#
loop_
_entity_poly.entity_id
_entity_poly.type
_entity_poly.pdbx_seq_one_letter_code
_entity_poly.pdbx_strand_id
1 'polypeptide(L)'
;DQLRNFDNQISYRKVLAKKYDNSIKKNKFIKVPKLFNERKMTYQSYHILLDDSLSRDDLIRYLKKNGIESNYGAQALNMLDYFRRKYNLNKKNYANSCISYNQGVVLPLGNFIDISEIEKITKTIHEGIKNEFI
;
A
#
# COMPACT_ATOMS: atom_id res chain seq x y z
N ASP A 1 15.54 -20.30 -12.78
CA ASP A 1 14.31 -20.15 -13.58
C ASP A 1 13.61 -18.79 -13.37
N GLN A 2 13.49 -18.26 -12.17
CA GLN A 2 12.84 -16.96 -11.93
C GLN A 2 13.54 -15.79 -12.63
N LEU A 3 14.86 -15.79 -12.73
CA LEU A 3 15.64 -14.74 -13.41
C LEU A 3 15.38 -14.68 -14.92
N ARG A 4 15.03 -15.79 -15.56
CA ARG A 4 14.74 -15.81 -17.01
C ARG A 4 13.52 -14.98 -17.39
N ASN A 5 12.55 -14.84 -16.48
CA ASN A 5 11.32 -14.10 -16.70
C ASN A 5 11.26 -12.77 -15.92
N PHE A 6 12.38 -12.36 -15.35
CA PHE A 6 12.42 -11.21 -14.44
C PHE A 6 11.93 -9.91 -15.08
N ASP A 7 12.41 -9.59 -16.28
CA ASP A 7 12.04 -8.35 -16.98
C ASP A 7 10.54 -8.32 -17.36
N ASN A 8 9.98 -9.45 -17.77
CA ASN A 8 8.55 -9.57 -18.04
C ASN A 8 7.72 -9.37 -16.76
N GLN A 9 8.15 -9.96 -15.65
CA GLN A 9 7.48 -9.80 -14.37
C GLN A 9 7.50 -8.35 -13.88
N ILE A 10 8.64 -7.66 -13.98
CA ILE A 10 8.76 -6.25 -13.63
C ILE A 10 7.89 -5.38 -14.53
N SER A 11 7.89 -5.66 -15.84
CA SER A 11 7.07 -4.94 -16.80
C SER A 11 5.57 -5.08 -16.50
N TYR A 12 5.13 -6.29 -16.19
CA TYR A 12 3.73 -6.54 -15.81
C TYR A 12 3.35 -5.84 -14.49
N ARG A 13 4.20 -5.93 -13.46
CA ARG A 13 3.97 -5.20 -12.19
C ARG A 13 3.85 -3.69 -12.39
N LYS A 14 4.63 -3.11 -13.31
CA LYS A 14 4.51 -1.68 -13.66
C LYS A 14 3.17 -1.35 -14.31
N VAL A 15 2.64 -2.24 -15.16
CA VAL A 15 1.30 -2.07 -15.76
C VAL A 15 0.23 -2.08 -14.67
N LEU A 16 0.27 -3.05 -13.77
CA LEU A 16 -0.67 -3.12 -12.63
C LEU A 16 -0.59 -1.90 -11.73
N ALA A 17 0.63 -1.46 -11.38
CA ALA A 17 0.86 -0.28 -10.55
C ALA A 17 0.30 0.98 -11.22
N LYS A 18 0.53 1.16 -12.53
CA LYS A 18 -0.05 2.28 -13.29
C LYS A 18 -1.59 2.24 -13.29
N LYS A 19 -2.19 1.04 -13.34
CA LYS A 19 -3.64 0.89 -13.25
C LYS A 19 -4.15 1.34 -11.87
N TYR A 20 -3.49 0.93 -10.78
CA TYR A 20 -3.77 1.42 -9.44
C TYR A 20 -3.68 2.95 -9.37
N ASP A 21 -2.55 3.52 -9.81
CA ASP A 21 -2.35 4.98 -9.81
C ASP A 21 -3.52 5.71 -10.48
N ASN A 22 -3.91 5.25 -11.68
CA ASN A 22 -5.00 5.87 -12.44
C ASN A 22 -6.36 5.79 -11.74
N SER A 23 -6.62 4.70 -11.04
CA SER A 23 -7.88 4.46 -10.35
C SER A 23 -7.97 5.17 -8.99
N ILE A 24 -6.85 5.29 -8.27
CA ILE A 24 -6.83 5.75 -6.88
C ILE A 24 -6.42 7.22 -6.74
N LYS A 25 -5.53 7.73 -7.60
CA LYS A 25 -4.91 9.08 -7.45
C LYS A 25 -5.89 10.25 -7.33
N LYS A 26 -7.13 10.07 -7.76
CA LYS A 26 -8.18 11.09 -7.64
C LYS A 26 -8.88 11.09 -6.28
N ASN A 27 -8.65 10.07 -5.46
CA ASN A 27 -9.23 9.98 -4.13
C ASN A 27 -8.42 10.84 -3.16
N LYS A 28 -9.03 11.88 -2.60
CA LYS A 28 -8.37 12.81 -1.67
C LYS A 28 -7.88 12.18 -0.37
N PHE A 29 -8.43 11.04 0.00
CA PHE A 29 -8.09 10.31 1.22
C PHE A 29 -6.96 9.30 1.03
N ILE A 30 -6.41 9.16 -0.20
CA ILE A 30 -5.38 8.18 -0.49
C ILE A 30 -4.20 8.83 -1.21
N LYS A 31 -3.01 8.62 -0.69
CA LYS A 31 -1.76 9.00 -1.35
C LYS A 31 -1.13 7.76 -1.99
N VAL A 32 -0.85 7.85 -3.28
CA VAL A 32 -0.15 6.80 -4.04
C VAL A 32 1.37 7.06 -4.06
N PRO A 33 2.19 6.02 -4.33
CA PRO A 33 3.63 6.18 -4.44
C PRO A 33 4.01 7.22 -5.49
N LYS A 34 4.95 8.11 -5.16
CA LYS A 34 5.51 9.05 -6.13
C LYS A 34 6.77 8.47 -6.75
N LEU A 35 6.78 8.35 -8.06
CA LEU A 35 7.98 7.99 -8.82
C LEU A 35 8.73 9.28 -9.18
N PHE A 36 9.98 9.37 -8.77
CA PHE A 36 10.88 10.44 -9.19
C PHE A 36 11.56 10.05 -10.51
N ASN A 37 11.73 11.01 -11.43
CA ASN A 37 12.19 10.77 -12.81
C ASN A 37 13.52 9.99 -12.91
N GLU A 38 14.38 10.09 -11.91
CA GLU A 38 15.69 9.43 -11.88
C GLU A 38 15.67 8.04 -11.24
N ARG A 39 14.50 7.57 -10.79
CA ARG A 39 14.38 6.31 -10.05
C ARG A 39 13.51 5.31 -10.80
N LYS A 40 13.92 4.03 -10.74
CA LYS A 40 13.12 2.91 -11.25
C LYS A 40 12.55 2.14 -10.06
N MET A 41 11.25 1.88 -10.07
CA MET A 41 10.60 1.01 -9.10
C MET A 41 10.37 -0.38 -9.70
N THR A 42 10.64 -1.40 -8.91
CA THR A 42 10.38 -2.81 -9.27
C THR A 42 8.97 -3.24 -8.93
N TYR A 43 8.27 -2.45 -8.09
CA TYR A 43 6.94 -2.76 -7.58
C TYR A 43 6.85 -4.19 -7.00
N GLN A 44 7.74 -4.51 -6.06
CA GLN A 44 7.63 -5.75 -5.30
C GLN A 44 6.27 -5.83 -4.60
N SER A 45 5.79 -4.68 -4.14
CA SER A 45 4.48 -4.48 -3.54
C SER A 45 3.95 -3.10 -3.93
N TYR A 46 2.64 -2.91 -3.86
CA TYR A 46 2.01 -1.62 -4.10
C TYR A 46 1.50 -1.05 -2.78
N HIS A 47 2.12 0.03 -2.33
CA HIS A 47 1.79 0.70 -1.08
C HIS A 47 0.95 1.94 -1.32
N ILE A 48 -0.07 2.13 -0.49
CA ILE A 48 -0.81 3.39 -0.38
C ILE A 48 -0.68 3.91 1.05
N LEU A 49 -0.85 5.22 1.21
CA LEU A 49 -1.04 5.84 2.52
C LEU A 49 -2.45 6.39 2.59
N LEU A 50 -3.18 6.03 3.64
CA LEU A 50 -4.47 6.62 3.93
C LEU A 50 -4.31 8.00 4.57
N ASP A 51 -5.32 8.83 4.44
CA ASP A 51 -5.47 10.01 5.26
C ASP A 51 -5.63 9.62 6.74
N ASP A 52 -5.20 10.47 7.65
CA ASP A 52 -5.25 10.19 9.10
C ASP A 52 -6.68 10.17 9.68
N SER A 53 -7.66 10.67 8.93
CA SER A 53 -9.07 10.54 9.27
C SER A 53 -9.65 9.14 9.05
N LEU A 54 -8.93 8.26 8.34
CA LEU A 54 -9.36 6.90 8.02
C LEU A 54 -8.59 5.86 8.85
N SER A 55 -9.28 4.77 9.18
CA SER A 55 -8.67 3.65 9.89
C SER A 55 -8.07 2.63 8.90
N ARG A 56 -6.74 2.52 8.90
CA ARG A 56 -6.04 1.49 8.14
C ARG A 56 -6.53 0.08 8.48
N ASP A 57 -6.72 -0.21 9.75
CA ASP A 57 -7.11 -1.54 10.22
C ASP A 57 -8.55 -1.87 9.80
N ASP A 58 -9.42 -0.87 9.73
CA ASP A 58 -10.79 -1.03 9.21
C ASP A 58 -10.78 -1.28 7.71
N LEU A 59 -9.94 -0.58 6.94
CA LEU A 59 -9.76 -0.86 5.53
C LEU A 59 -9.29 -2.30 5.29
N ILE A 60 -8.28 -2.75 6.01
CA ILE A 60 -7.77 -4.13 5.88
C ILE A 60 -8.88 -5.14 6.20
N ARG A 61 -9.65 -4.93 7.28
CA ARG A 61 -10.79 -5.78 7.61
C ARG A 61 -11.89 -5.77 6.54
N TYR A 62 -12.19 -4.59 6.03
CA TYR A 62 -13.20 -4.42 4.97
C TYR A 62 -12.81 -5.12 3.67
N LEU A 63 -11.57 -4.95 3.23
CA LEU A 63 -11.02 -5.63 2.06
C LEU A 63 -11.07 -7.15 2.24
N LYS A 64 -10.65 -7.66 3.40
CA LYS A 64 -10.70 -9.10 3.71
C LYS A 64 -12.12 -9.67 3.66
N LYS A 65 -13.13 -8.94 4.17
CA LYS A 65 -14.55 -9.35 4.07
C LYS A 65 -15.02 -9.44 2.63
N ASN A 66 -14.41 -8.68 1.71
CA ASN A 66 -14.71 -8.70 0.28
C ASN A 66 -13.78 -9.63 -0.53
N GLY A 67 -13.04 -10.52 0.15
CA GLY A 67 -12.15 -11.49 -0.49
C GLY A 67 -10.87 -10.90 -1.07
N ILE A 68 -10.46 -9.73 -0.59
CA ILE A 68 -9.25 -9.03 -1.03
C ILE A 68 -8.23 -9.06 0.10
N GLU A 69 -7.11 -9.76 -0.11
CA GLU A 69 -6.02 -9.77 0.85
C GLU A 69 -5.22 -8.45 0.79
N SER A 70 -4.95 -7.88 1.95
CA SER A 70 -4.12 -6.70 2.12
C SER A 70 -3.39 -6.79 3.46
N ASN A 71 -2.36 -5.98 3.64
CA ASN A 71 -1.56 -6.02 4.86
C ASN A 71 -1.02 -4.63 5.20
N TYR A 72 -0.37 -4.51 6.35
CA TYR A 72 0.33 -3.30 6.77
C TYR A 72 1.37 -2.88 5.73
N GLY A 73 1.44 -1.59 5.44
CA GLY A 73 2.34 -1.05 4.44
C GLY A 73 3.81 -1.15 4.82
N ALA A 74 4.13 -0.98 6.08
CA ALA A 74 5.50 -1.03 6.57
C ALA A 74 5.56 -1.37 8.06
N GLN A 75 6.63 -2.03 8.47
CA GLN A 75 7.01 -2.16 9.88
C GLN A 75 7.93 -0.98 10.26
N ALA A 76 7.71 -0.40 11.43
CA ALA A 76 8.52 0.70 11.94
C ALA A 76 9.18 0.29 13.25
N LEU A 77 10.49 0.07 13.25
CA LEU A 77 11.23 -0.38 14.42
C LEU A 77 11.10 0.58 15.61
N ASN A 78 11.04 1.88 15.35
CA ASN A 78 10.81 2.91 16.35
C ASN A 78 9.42 2.86 17.01
N MET A 79 8.48 2.11 16.44
CA MET A 79 7.14 1.88 17.00
C MET A 79 7.08 0.61 17.86
N LEU A 80 8.01 -0.31 17.69
CA LEU A 80 8.08 -1.55 18.46
C LEU A 80 8.71 -1.30 19.83
N ASP A 81 8.04 -1.70 20.90
CA ASP A 81 8.45 -1.41 22.28
C ASP A 81 9.87 -1.87 22.62
N TYR A 82 10.24 -3.06 22.15
CA TYR A 82 11.58 -3.59 22.36
C TYR A 82 12.67 -2.65 21.80
N PHE A 83 12.57 -2.27 20.54
CA PHE A 83 13.57 -1.42 19.89
C PHE A 83 13.54 0.00 20.45
N ARG A 84 12.35 0.54 20.69
CA ARG A 84 12.19 1.87 21.26
C ARG A 84 12.90 2.00 22.61
N ARG A 85 12.73 1.02 23.50
CA ARG A 85 13.37 1.02 24.82
C ARG A 85 14.87 0.76 24.71
N LYS A 86 15.27 -0.28 23.95
CA LYS A 86 16.68 -0.69 23.83
C LYS A 86 17.57 0.42 23.25
N TYR A 87 17.07 1.16 22.25
CA TYR A 87 17.83 2.18 21.54
C TYR A 87 17.40 3.60 21.85
N ASN A 88 16.54 3.80 22.84
CA ASN A 88 15.99 5.10 23.23
C ASN A 88 15.44 5.91 22.03
N LEU A 89 14.66 5.26 21.17
CA LEU A 89 14.16 5.85 19.95
C LEU A 89 13.00 6.81 20.22
N ASN A 90 13.16 8.08 19.84
CA ASN A 90 12.10 9.07 19.95
C ASN A 90 11.28 9.08 18.65
N LYS A 91 9.97 8.86 18.74
CA LYS A 91 9.05 8.86 17.59
C LYS A 91 9.12 10.15 16.76
N LYS A 92 9.36 11.30 17.39
CA LYS A 92 9.47 12.59 16.69
C LYS A 92 10.59 12.63 15.67
N ASN A 93 11.67 11.88 15.89
CA ASN A 93 12.81 11.83 14.97
C ASN A 93 12.54 10.96 13.73
N TYR A 94 11.42 10.22 13.72
CA TYR A 94 11.06 9.24 12.68
C TYR A 94 9.63 9.46 12.18
N ALA A 95 9.22 10.70 11.96
CA ALA A 95 7.85 11.07 11.60
C ALA A 95 7.34 10.29 10.37
N ASN A 96 8.13 10.23 9.29
CA ASN A 96 7.74 9.51 8.07
C ASN A 96 7.58 8.00 8.30
N SER A 97 8.43 7.40 9.16
CA SER A 97 8.32 5.99 9.54
C SER A 97 7.02 5.74 10.33
N CYS A 98 6.67 6.65 11.24
CA CYS A 98 5.42 6.57 11.99
C CYS A 98 4.19 6.71 11.09
N ILE A 99 4.22 7.64 10.13
CA ILE A 99 3.14 7.81 9.13
C ILE A 99 2.98 6.53 8.31
N SER A 100 4.07 6.01 7.76
CA SER A 100 4.04 4.78 6.95
C SER A 100 3.53 3.58 7.75
N TYR A 101 3.87 3.49 9.03
CA TYR A 101 3.40 2.43 9.92
C TYR A 101 1.90 2.55 10.22
N ASN A 102 1.42 3.76 10.52
CA ASN A 102 0.04 3.96 10.96
C ASN A 102 -0.97 3.99 9.80
N GLN A 103 -0.57 4.53 8.64
CA GLN A 103 -1.45 4.82 7.52
C GLN A 103 -1.20 3.92 6.30
N GLY A 104 -0.10 3.17 6.30
CA GLY A 104 0.34 2.36 5.16
C GLY A 104 -0.47 1.09 4.98
N VAL A 105 -0.92 0.83 3.75
CA VAL A 105 -1.56 -0.42 3.33
C VAL A 105 -0.86 -0.95 2.08
N VAL A 106 -0.57 -2.25 2.07
CA VAL A 106 -0.12 -2.98 0.88
C VAL A 106 -1.34 -3.58 0.19
N LEU A 107 -1.49 -3.28 -1.09
CA LEU A 107 -2.50 -3.88 -1.96
C LEU A 107 -1.92 -5.04 -2.77
N PRO A 108 -2.75 -6.01 -3.18
CA PRO A 108 -2.32 -7.15 -3.97
C PRO A 108 -1.64 -6.70 -5.26
N LEU A 109 -0.46 -7.23 -5.53
CA LEU A 109 0.29 -6.96 -6.75
C LEU A 109 1.24 -8.12 -7.07
N GLY A 110 1.11 -8.69 -8.25
CA GLY A 110 1.94 -9.81 -8.69
C GLY A 110 1.42 -10.42 -9.97
N ASN A 111 2.13 -11.42 -10.49
CA ASN A 111 1.77 -12.09 -11.75
C ASN A 111 0.48 -12.93 -11.65
N PHE A 112 -0.03 -13.11 -10.44
CA PHE A 112 -1.28 -13.82 -10.14
C PHE A 112 -2.50 -12.89 -10.10
N ILE A 113 -2.32 -11.59 -10.31
CA ILE A 113 -3.39 -10.57 -10.31
C ILE A 113 -3.66 -10.13 -11.74
N ASP A 114 -4.91 -10.21 -12.17
CA ASP A 114 -5.35 -9.66 -13.45
C ASP A 114 -5.67 -8.17 -13.36
N ILE A 115 -5.60 -7.47 -14.50
CA ILE A 115 -5.92 -6.04 -14.58
C ILE A 115 -7.36 -5.76 -14.13
N SER A 116 -8.31 -6.66 -14.41
CA SER A 116 -9.71 -6.56 -13.97
C SER A 116 -9.86 -6.65 -12.44
N GLU A 117 -8.99 -7.40 -11.77
CA GLU A 117 -9.00 -7.49 -10.31
C GLU A 117 -8.59 -6.16 -9.66
N ILE A 118 -7.69 -5.40 -10.30
CA ILE A 118 -7.34 -4.05 -9.83
C ILE A 118 -8.56 -3.13 -9.81
N GLU A 119 -9.44 -3.24 -10.80
CA GLU A 119 -10.69 -2.45 -10.84
C GLU A 119 -11.64 -2.84 -9.71
N LYS A 120 -11.78 -4.14 -9.43
CA LYS A 120 -12.56 -4.63 -8.31
C LYS A 120 -11.99 -4.12 -6.98
N ILE A 121 -10.67 -4.25 -6.78
CA ILE A 121 -10.00 -3.81 -5.54
C ILE A 121 -10.21 -2.31 -5.33
N THR A 122 -9.96 -1.50 -6.34
CA THR A 122 -10.08 -0.04 -6.22
C THR A 122 -11.52 0.42 -6.03
N LYS A 123 -12.48 -0.23 -6.70
CA LYS A 123 -13.91 0.01 -6.49
C LYS A 123 -14.31 -0.30 -5.04
N THR A 124 -13.89 -1.45 -4.50
CA THR A 124 -14.17 -1.84 -3.11
C THR A 124 -13.58 -0.81 -2.13
N ILE A 125 -12.36 -0.32 -2.35
CA ILE A 125 -11.77 0.73 -1.52
C ILE A 125 -12.63 2.00 -1.54
N HIS A 126 -13.04 2.45 -2.73
CA HIS A 126 -13.88 3.66 -2.85
C HIS A 126 -15.25 3.51 -2.19
N GLU A 127 -15.86 2.34 -2.31
CA GLU A 127 -17.13 2.03 -1.64
C GLU A 127 -16.98 2.05 -0.12
N GLY A 128 -15.89 1.46 0.41
CA GLY A 128 -15.59 1.47 1.83
C GLY A 128 -15.48 2.89 2.40
N ILE A 129 -14.75 3.77 1.71
CA ILE A 129 -14.58 5.16 2.10
C ILE A 129 -15.92 5.93 2.00
N LYS A 130 -16.65 5.74 0.88
CA LYS A 130 -17.90 6.46 0.63
C LYS A 130 -19.00 6.13 1.66
N ASN A 131 -19.05 4.88 2.09
CA ASN A 131 -20.07 4.38 3.00
C ASN A 131 -19.62 4.45 4.49
N GLU A 132 -18.52 5.14 4.77
CA GLU A 132 -17.99 5.33 6.12
C GLU A 132 -17.69 4.03 6.87
N PHE A 133 -17.27 2.98 6.13
CA PHE A 133 -16.88 1.69 6.72
C PHE A 133 -15.42 1.68 7.22
N ILE A 134 -14.67 2.74 6.93
CA ILE A 134 -13.25 2.85 7.28
C ILE A 134 -12.90 4.27 7.69
#